data_bd2dd64c8455e208d0caf47086869048
#
_entry.id   bd2dd64c8455e208d0caf47086869048
#
_cell.length_a   1.000
_cell.length_b   1.000
_cell.length_c   1.000
_cell.angle_alpha   90.00
_cell.angle_beta   90.00
_cell.angle_gamma   90.00
#
_symmetry.space_group_name_H-M   'P 1'
#
loop_
_entity.id
_entity.type
_entity.pdbx_description
1 polymer ?
#
loop_
_entity_poly.entity_id
_entity_poly.type
_entity_poly.pdbx_seq_one_letter_code
_entity_poly.pdbx_strand_id
1 'polypeptide(L)'
;MSLKIRKGDKMEYRYKEIYLEETIEEIFSELNNSNTEYERSTFSLAYRPYENIEVYIYLEFGKVRLIKIFDENFQIDNTLKVGVKLTNDIIDKYSLYYDDFEEIYLSKKYKELVVIVDLANNIIGFSFVRERGEEWDYPKDKIKNYLECKNLQDIFGSLYNSYTLDANIEKREIYGQLDNYKFTFDMITRDIKSIQNLETGEFIKISLE
;
A
#
# COMPACT_ATOMS: atom_id res chain seq x y z
N MET A 1 -18.93 -10.62 -9.71
CA MET A 1 -19.04 -9.18 -9.45
C MET A 1 -18.15 -8.48 -10.47
N SER A 2 -18.65 -7.61 -11.30
CA SER A 2 -17.91 -7.06 -12.45
C SER A 2 -17.31 -5.71 -12.12
N LEU A 3 -16.09 -5.47 -12.57
CA LEU A 3 -15.48 -4.15 -12.61
C LEU A 3 -16.42 -3.19 -13.35
N LYS A 4 -16.89 -2.14 -12.71
CA LYS A 4 -17.63 -1.08 -13.40
C LYS A 4 -16.63 -0.13 -14.05
N ILE A 5 -16.43 -0.30 -15.36
CA ILE A 5 -15.73 0.70 -16.18
C ILE A 5 -16.67 1.89 -16.33
N ARG A 6 -16.41 3.01 -15.67
CA ARG A 6 -17.05 4.29 -16.00
C ARG A 6 -16.44 4.85 -17.29
N LYS A 7 -17.32 5.32 -18.18
CA LYS A 7 -16.94 6.12 -19.36
C LYS A 7 -16.37 7.46 -18.89
N GLY A 8 -15.03 7.57 -18.91
CA GLY A 8 -14.27 8.77 -18.55
C GLY A 8 -12.99 8.35 -17.85
N ASP A 9 -11.91 8.53 -18.47
CA ASP A 9 -10.46 8.39 -18.26
C ASP A 9 -9.84 7.89 -16.93
N LYS A 10 -10.59 7.40 -15.95
CA LYS A 10 -10.03 6.70 -14.78
C LYS A 10 -10.81 5.41 -14.52
N MET A 11 -10.11 4.29 -14.59
CA MET A 11 -10.60 3.02 -14.11
C MET A 11 -10.67 3.08 -12.58
N GLU A 12 -11.83 2.78 -12.02
CA GLU A 12 -12.04 2.67 -10.59
C GLU A 12 -11.80 1.22 -10.21
N TYR A 13 -10.63 0.94 -9.60
CA TYR A 13 -10.28 -0.39 -9.13
C TYR A 13 -10.84 -0.61 -7.74
N ARG A 14 -11.87 -1.47 -7.65
CA ARG A 14 -12.48 -1.82 -6.38
C ARG A 14 -12.82 -3.30 -6.28
N TYR A 15 -12.84 -3.80 -5.08
CA TYR A 15 -13.43 -5.08 -4.73
C TYR A 15 -14.43 -4.87 -3.59
N LYS A 16 -15.73 -5.15 -3.85
CA LYS A 16 -16.84 -4.80 -2.94
C LYS A 16 -16.82 -3.30 -2.61
N GLU A 17 -16.64 -2.93 -1.36
CA GLU A 17 -16.56 -1.55 -0.88
C GLU A 17 -15.13 -1.00 -0.83
N ILE A 18 -14.10 -1.83 -1.11
CA ILE A 18 -12.69 -1.46 -0.98
C ILE A 18 -12.18 -0.88 -2.28
N TYR A 19 -11.54 0.28 -2.22
CA TYR A 19 -11.02 1.00 -3.38
C TYR A 19 -9.53 1.27 -3.25
N LEU A 20 -8.81 1.32 -4.36
CA LEU A 20 -7.49 1.97 -4.38
C LEU A 20 -7.65 3.46 -4.07
N GLU A 21 -6.66 4.01 -3.36
CA GLU A 21 -6.61 5.42 -2.91
C GLU A 21 -7.54 5.77 -1.74
N GLU A 22 -8.30 4.82 -1.17
CA GLU A 22 -8.96 5.06 0.11
C GLU A 22 -7.95 5.44 1.18
N THR A 23 -8.29 6.44 1.97
CA THR A 23 -7.45 6.92 3.07
C THR A 23 -7.56 6.02 4.31
N ILE A 24 -6.55 6.05 5.17
CA ILE A 24 -6.61 5.37 6.47
C ILE A 24 -7.85 5.82 7.26
N GLU A 25 -8.20 7.10 7.19
CA GLU A 25 -9.36 7.65 7.91
C GLU A 25 -10.67 6.99 7.48
N GLU A 26 -10.87 6.82 6.15
CA GLU A 26 -12.08 6.20 5.60
C GLU A 26 -12.25 4.75 6.00
N ILE A 27 -11.14 3.99 6.08
CA ILE A 27 -11.15 2.55 6.40
C ILE A 27 -10.79 2.24 7.86
N PHE A 28 -10.61 3.26 8.70
CA PHE A 28 -10.07 3.07 10.05
C PHE A 28 -10.91 2.14 10.92
N SER A 29 -12.23 2.19 10.79
CA SER A 29 -13.14 1.28 11.53
C SER A 29 -12.93 -0.18 11.13
N GLU A 30 -12.65 -0.45 9.87
CA GLU A 30 -12.38 -1.80 9.36
C GLU A 30 -11.01 -2.29 9.83
N LEU A 31 -10.00 -1.43 9.77
CA LEU A 31 -8.66 -1.72 10.29
C LEU A 31 -8.68 -2.11 11.76
N ASN A 32 -9.45 -1.39 12.56
CA ASN A 32 -9.54 -1.64 14.01
C ASN A 32 -10.30 -2.93 14.37
N ASN A 33 -11.13 -3.44 13.44
CA ASN A 33 -11.96 -4.64 13.65
C ASN A 33 -11.42 -5.90 12.95
N SER A 34 -10.39 -5.77 12.11
CA SER A 34 -9.82 -6.89 11.34
C SER A 34 -8.48 -7.35 11.93
N ASN A 35 -8.08 -8.58 11.54
CA ASN A 35 -6.72 -9.04 11.80
C ASN A 35 -5.75 -8.23 10.94
N THR A 36 -5.12 -7.25 11.54
CA THR A 36 -4.17 -6.37 10.86
C THR A 36 -2.76 -6.79 11.21
N GLU A 37 -1.95 -7.00 10.18
CA GLU A 37 -0.54 -7.31 10.29
C GLU A 37 0.28 -6.15 9.73
N TYR A 38 1.39 -5.85 10.42
CA TYR A 38 2.33 -4.85 9.96
C TYR A 38 3.46 -5.51 9.17
N GLU A 39 3.66 -5.08 7.93
CA GLU A 39 4.75 -5.54 7.08
C GLU A 39 5.88 -4.51 7.03
N ARG A 40 6.94 -4.76 7.78
CA ARG A 40 8.10 -3.84 7.85
C ARG A 40 8.84 -3.69 6.51
N SER A 41 8.92 -4.76 5.74
CA SER A 41 9.66 -4.75 4.47
C SER A 41 9.08 -3.80 3.43
N THR A 42 7.78 -3.57 3.50
CA THR A 42 7.04 -2.69 2.57
C THR A 42 6.60 -1.39 3.22
N PHE A 43 6.81 -1.23 4.54
CA PHE A 43 6.29 -0.12 5.35
C PHE A 43 4.79 0.09 5.14
N SER A 44 4.08 -1.01 5.07
CA SER A 44 2.64 -1.03 4.89
C SER A 44 1.95 -1.73 6.06
N LEU A 45 0.69 -1.40 6.25
CA LEU A 45 -0.25 -2.20 7.01
C LEU A 45 -0.98 -3.12 6.05
N ALA A 46 -0.95 -4.42 6.31
CA ALA A 46 -1.78 -5.39 5.62
C ALA A 46 -2.97 -5.76 6.50
N TYR A 47 -4.17 -5.77 5.92
CA TYR A 47 -5.35 -6.29 6.59
C TYR A 47 -6.18 -7.17 5.66
N ARG A 48 -6.93 -8.10 6.26
CA ARG A 48 -7.75 -9.09 5.53
C ARG A 48 -9.21 -8.90 5.88
N PRO A 49 -9.92 -8.01 5.15
CA PRO A 49 -11.36 -7.80 5.39
C PRO A 49 -12.20 -9.03 5.04
N TYR A 50 -11.66 -9.91 4.17
CA TYR A 50 -12.27 -11.17 3.75
C TYR A 50 -11.18 -12.23 3.61
N GLU A 51 -11.53 -13.52 3.75
CA GLU A 51 -10.58 -14.65 3.75
C GLU A 51 -9.60 -14.66 2.58
N ASN A 52 -10.08 -14.28 1.38
CA ASN A 52 -9.29 -14.34 0.15
C ASN A 52 -8.89 -12.97 -0.39
N ILE A 53 -8.84 -11.96 0.47
CA ILE A 53 -8.53 -10.58 0.10
C ILE A 53 -7.50 -10.02 1.06
N GLU A 54 -6.43 -9.48 0.50
CA GLU A 54 -5.41 -8.75 1.24
C GLU A 54 -5.39 -7.29 0.75
N VAL A 55 -5.43 -6.36 1.69
CA VAL A 55 -5.40 -4.92 1.42
C VAL A 55 -4.18 -4.33 2.10
N TYR A 56 -3.41 -3.56 1.36
CA TYR A 56 -2.18 -2.94 1.83
C TYR A 56 -2.31 -1.43 1.79
N ILE A 57 -2.10 -0.82 2.94
CA ILE A 57 -2.05 0.62 3.12
C ILE A 57 -0.60 1.03 3.23
N TYR A 58 -0.13 1.87 2.34
CA TYR A 58 1.22 2.40 2.42
C TYR A 58 1.23 3.58 3.36
N LEU A 59 2.00 3.45 4.46
CA LEU A 59 2.00 4.41 5.57
C LEU A 59 2.41 5.81 5.15
N GLU A 60 3.37 5.92 4.23
CA GLU A 60 3.84 7.21 3.72
C GLU A 60 2.74 8.02 3.02
N PHE A 61 1.82 7.32 2.36
CA PHE A 61 0.68 7.97 1.69
C PHE A 61 -0.57 8.01 2.56
N GLY A 62 -0.66 7.10 3.56
CA GLY A 62 -1.86 6.89 4.35
C GLY A 62 -3.05 6.45 3.51
N LYS A 63 -2.80 5.64 2.48
CA LYS A 63 -3.80 5.21 1.49
C LYS A 63 -3.64 3.75 1.11
N VAL A 64 -4.76 3.14 0.71
CA VAL A 64 -4.78 1.82 0.07
C VAL A 64 -4.06 1.92 -1.28
N ARG A 65 -2.97 1.19 -1.43
CA ARG A 65 -2.15 1.20 -2.65
C ARG A 65 -2.07 -0.15 -3.35
N LEU A 66 -2.46 -1.22 -2.65
CA LEU A 66 -2.46 -2.57 -3.21
C LEU A 66 -3.65 -3.35 -2.65
N ILE A 67 -4.39 -4.01 -3.53
CA ILE A 67 -5.45 -4.97 -3.20
C ILE A 67 -5.12 -6.26 -3.90
N LYS A 68 -4.93 -7.37 -3.15
CA LYS A 68 -4.76 -8.73 -3.71
C LYS A 68 -6.05 -9.50 -3.53
N ILE A 69 -6.50 -10.17 -4.59
CA ILE A 69 -7.78 -10.87 -4.66
C ILE A 69 -7.54 -12.30 -5.12
N PHE A 70 -7.80 -13.27 -4.23
CA PHE A 70 -7.71 -14.69 -4.49
C PHE A 70 -9.09 -15.38 -4.46
N ASP A 71 -10.17 -14.61 -4.53
CA ASP A 71 -11.54 -15.11 -4.54
C ASP A 71 -11.80 -15.88 -5.85
N GLU A 72 -12.14 -17.17 -5.74
CA GLU A 72 -12.44 -18.07 -6.86
C GLU A 72 -13.55 -17.54 -7.78
N ASN A 73 -14.46 -16.74 -7.23
CA ASN A 73 -15.58 -16.15 -7.97
C ASN A 73 -15.22 -14.80 -8.61
N PHE A 74 -14.00 -14.30 -8.38
CA PHE A 74 -13.61 -13.01 -8.92
C PHE A 74 -13.31 -13.10 -10.42
N GLN A 75 -13.83 -12.11 -11.13
CA GLN A 75 -13.59 -11.96 -12.57
C GLN A 75 -13.53 -10.48 -12.95
N ILE A 76 -12.65 -10.16 -13.86
CA ILE A 76 -12.63 -8.88 -14.57
C ILE A 76 -13.76 -8.87 -15.60
N ASP A 77 -13.83 -9.95 -16.37
CA ASP A 77 -14.94 -10.27 -17.29
C ASP A 77 -15.04 -11.79 -17.49
N ASN A 78 -15.88 -12.25 -18.42
CA ASN A 78 -16.07 -13.68 -18.69
C ASN A 78 -14.81 -14.41 -19.17
N THR A 79 -13.77 -13.69 -19.58
CA THR A 79 -12.53 -14.27 -20.14
C THR A 79 -11.39 -14.26 -19.10
N LEU A 80 -11.25 -13.14 -18.36
CA LEU A 80 -10.18 -12.96 -17.38
C LEU A 80 -10.75 -13.16 -15.97
N LYS A 81 -10.62 -14.36 -15.44
CA LYS A 81 -11.15 -14.79 -14.14
C LYS A 81 -10.26 -15.82 -13.47
N VAL A 82 -10.38 -15.98 -12.17
CA VAL A 82 -9.68 -17.00 -11.38
C VAL A 82 -10.07 -18.40 -11.89
N GLY A 83 -9.11 -19.32 -11.90
CA GLY A 83 -9.26 -20.70 -12.35
C GLY A 83 -9.13 -20.92 -13.86
N VAL A 84 -9.05 -19.86 -14.66
CA VAL A 84 -8.87 -19.98 -16.11
C VAL A 84 -7.38 -20.05 -16.45
N LYS A 85 -7.04 -20.92 -17.42
CA LYS A 85 -5.68 -20.97 -17.95
C LYS A 85 -5.38 -19.71 -18.77
N LEU A 86 -4.28 -19.05 -18.46
CA LEU A 86 -3.82 -17.89 -19.20
C LEU A 86 -3.31 -18.33 -20.60
N THR A 87 -4.00 -17.90 -21.65
CA THR A 87 -3.68 -18.23 -23.05
C THR A 87 -3.15 -16.99 -23.78
N ASN A 88 -2.51 -17.19 -24.93
CA ASN A 88 -2.02 -16.08 -25.75
C ASN A 88 -3.15 -15.12 -26.15
N ASP A 89 -4.35 -15.61 -26.43
CA ASP A 89 -5.51 -14.74 -26.75
C ASP A 89 -5.88 -13.81 -25.59
N ILE A 90 -5.77 -14.29 -24.35
CA ILE A 90 -6.00 -13.48 -23.14
C ILE A 90 -4.86 -12.49 -22.97
N ILE A 91 -3.61 -12.92 -23.15
CA ILE A 91 -2.42 -12.07 -23.07
C ILE A 91 -2.56 -10.90 -24.05
N ASP A 92 -2.88 -11.18 -25.30
CA ASP A 92 -3.04 -10.17 -26.34
C ASP A 92 -4.22 -9.22 -26.07
N LYS A 93 -5.38 -9.80 -25.69
CA LYS A 93 -6.60 -9.01 -25.40
C LYS A 93 -6.40 -7.97 -24.31
N TYR A 94 -5.64 -8.31 -23.27
CA TYR A 94 -5.38 -7.43 -22.12
C TYR A 94 -4.01 -6.77 -22.16
N SER A 95 -3.25 -6.99 -23.25
CA SER A 95 -1.88 -6.50 -23.44
C SER A 95 -1.00 -6.83 -22.23
N LEU A 96 -1.06 -8.09 -21.80
CA LEU A 96 -0.27 -8.58 -20.68
C LEU A 96 1.18 -8.82 -21.11
N TYR A 97 2.10 -8.59 -20.20
CA TYR A 97 3.50 -8.99 -20.34
C TYR A 97 4.00 -9.59 -19.04
N TYR A 98 4.89 -10.56 -19.14
CA TYR A 98 5.44 -11.26 -17.99
C TYR A 98 6.59 -10.44 -17.39
N ASP A 99 6.58 -10.33 -16.06
CA ASP A 99 7.68 -9.81 -15.28
C ASP A 99 8.43 -10.99 -14.67
N ASP A 100 9.64 -11.25 -15.14
CA ASP A 100 10.46 -12.41 -14.72
C ASP A 100 10.95 -12.29 -13.27
N PHE A 101 10.99 -11.08 -12.70
CA PHE A 101 11.47 -10.86 -11.35
C PHE A 101 10.40 -11.14 -10.31
N GLU A 102 9.19 -10.64 -10.57
CA GLU A 102 8.05 -10.82 -9.65
C GLU A 102 7.21 -12.07 -9.98
N GLU A 103 7.50 -12.73 -11.10
CA GLU A 103 6.78 -13.91 -11.61
C GLU A 103 5.27 -13.67 -11.80
N ILE A 104 4.91 -12.51 -12.31
CA ILE A 104 3.53 -12.04 -12.51
C ILE A 104 3.33 -11.50 -13.92
N TYR A 105 2.06 -11.34 -14.32
CA TYR A 105 1.71 -10.63 -15.55
C TYR A 105 1.18 -9.25 -15.26
N LEU A 106 1.78 -8.24 -15.90
CA LEU A 106 1.40 -6.84 -15.83
C LEU A 106 0.64 -6.45 -17.08
N SER A 107 -0.34 -5.53 -16.98
CA SER A 107 -1.10 -5.06 -18.14
C SER A 107 -0.61 -3.70 -18.61
N LYS A 108 -0.23 -3.58 -19.90
CA LYS A 108 0.07 -2.28 -20.52
C LYS A 108 -1.18 -1.44 -20.73
N LYS A 109 -2.34 -2.10 -20.88
CA LYS A 109 -3.63 -1.46 -21.11
C LYS A 109 -4.27 -0.95 -19.83
N TYR A 110 -4.11 -1.70 -18.74
CA TYR A 110 -4.68 -1.42 -17.43
C TYR A 110 -3.54 -1.39 -16.42
N LYS A 111 -2.88 -0.24 -16.30
CA LYS A 111 -1.60 -0.09 -15.57
C LYS A 111 -1.60 -0.60 -14.14
N GLU A 112 -2.77 -0.55 -13.48
CA GLU A 112 -2.89 -1.02 -12.11
C GLU A 112 -3.24 -2.51 -12.01
N LEU A 113 -3.54 -3.19 -13.12
CA LEU A 113 -3.93 -4.61 -13.13
C LEU A 113 -2.72 -5.52 -13.20
N VAL A 114 -2.64 -6.42 -12.24
CA VAL A 114 -1.70 -7.53 -12.17
C VAL A 114 -2.47 -8.84 -12.19
N VAL A 115 -2.00 -9.80 -12.98
CA VAL A 115 -2.55 -11.17 -13.02
C VAL A 115 -1.54 -12.11 -12.40
N ILE A 116 -1.97 -12.85 -11.39
CA ILE A 116 -1.15 -13.80 -10.65
C ILE A 116 -1.49 -15.20 -11.17
N VAL A 117 -0.47 -15.97 -11.53
CA VAL A 117 -0.63 -17.33 -12.08
C VAL A 117 0.14 -18.37 -11.26
N ASP A 118 -0.28 -19.62 -11.36
CA ASP A 118 0.50 -20.74 -10.86
C ASP A 118 1.53 -21.23 -11.91
N LEU A 119 2.32 -22.23 -11.54
CA LEU A 119 3.34 -22.84 -12.42
C LEU A 119 2.74 -23.48 -13.69
N ALA A 120 1.45 -23.77 -13.72
CA ALA A 120 0.73 -24.32 -14.88
C ALA A 120 0.08 -23.23 -15.74
N ASN A 121 0.32 -21.95 -15.42
CA ASN A 121 -0.32 -20.77 -16.03
C ASN A 121 -1.84 -20.70 -15.80
N ASN A 122 -2.35 -21.24 -14.71
CA ASN A 122 -3.72 -20.96 -14.32
C ASN A 122 -3.75 -19.68 -13.50
N ILE A 123 -4.74 -18.83 -13.75
CA ILE A 123 -4.95 -17.59 -12.99
C ILE A 123 -5.42 -17.97 -11.59
N ILE A 124 -4.62 -17.64 -10.57
CA ILE A 124 -4.92 -17.91 -9.17
C ILE A 124 -5.37 -16.67 -8.41
N GLY A 125 -5.16 -15.50 -8.99
CA GLY A 125 -5.55 -14.23 -8.36
C GLY A 125 -5.26 -13.02 -9.22
N PHE A 126 -5.63 -11.88 -8.67
CA PHE A 126 -5.39 -10.56 -9.25
C PHE A 126 -4.86 -9.62 -8.19
N SER A 127 -4.07 -8.64 -8.62
CA SER A 127 -3.78 -7.48 -7.78
C SER A 127 -4.15 -6.20 -8.51
N PHE A 128 -4.62 -5.24 -7.74
CA PHE A 128 -4.72 -3.85 -8.17
C PHE A 128 -3.67 -3.06 -7.42
N VAL A 129 -2.73 -2.51 -8.16
CA VAL A 129 -1.57 -1.78 -7.62
C VAL A 129 -1.61 -0.36 -8.13
N ARG A 130 -1.62 0.61 -7.22
CA ARG A 130 -1.30 1.98 -7.60
C ARG A 130 0.20 2.12 -7.65
N GLU A 131 0.76 2.20 -8.87
CA GLU A 131 2.19 2.42 -9.04
C GLU A 131 2.65 3.66 -8.26
N ARG A 132 3.87 3.57 -7.76
CA ARG A 132 4.62 4.68 -7.20
C ARG A 132 4.94 5.59 -8.39
N GLY A 133 4.10 6.60 -8.62
CA GLY A 133 4.31 7.58 -9.67
C GLY A 133 5.31 8.67 -9.26
N GLU A 134 5.22 9.82 -9.92
CA GLU A 134 6.02 11.02 -9.63
C GLU A 134 5.86 11.55 -8.19
N GLU A 135 4.87 11.04 -7.44
CA GLU A 135 4.64 11.31 -6.01
C GLU A 135 5.78 10.82 -5.10
N TRP A 136 6.73 10.05 -5.66
CA TRP A 136 7.92 9.53 -4.97
C TRP A 136 9.14 10.44 -5.08
N ASP A 137 8.94 11.70 -5.27
CA ASP A 137 10.04 12.66 -5.17
C ASP A 137 10.41 12.84 -3.69
N TYR A 138 11.07 11.79 -3.14
CA TYR A 138 11.72 11.94 -1.84
C TYR A 138 12.79 13.00 -1.98
N PRO A 139 12.96 13.85 -0.95
CA PRO A 139 14.12 14.72 -0.85
C PRO A 139 15.37 13.85 -1.01
N LYS A 140 16.04 13.94 -2.14
CA LYS A 140 17.28 13.19 -2.45
C LYS A 140 18.42 13.62 -1.54
N ASP A 141 18.29 14.78 -0.92
CA ASP A 141 19.25 15.32 0.01
C ASP A 141 18.99 14.78 1.42
N LYS A 142 20.06 14.34 2.09
CA LYS A 142 20.01 14.00 3.51
C LYS A 142 19.40 15.16 4.27
N ILE A 143 18.36 14.89 5.02
CA ILE A 143 17.72 15.85 5.91
C ILE A 143 18.80 16.41 6.83
N LYS A 144 19.09 17.69 6.72
CA LYS A 144 20.10 18.36 7.53
C LYS A 144 19.65 18.65 8.95
N ASN A 145 18.33 18.75 9.13
CA ASN A 145 17.76 19.05 10.44
C ASN A 145 16.37 18.39 10.58
N TYR A 146 16.29 17.30 11.34
CA TYR A 146 15.04 16.57 11.60
C TYR A 146 13.98 17.42 12.33
N LEU A 147 14.39 18.47 13.03
CA LEU A 147 13.48 19.35 13.76
C LEU A 147 12.66 20.24 12.83
N GLU A 148 13.08 20.39 11.58
CA GLU A 148 12.34 21.16 10.57
C GLU A 148 11.28 20.33 9.87
N CYS A 149 11.32 19.00 9.97
CA CYS A 149 10.31 18.12 9.42
C CYS A 149 8.97 18.34 10.12
N LYS A 150 7.89 18.25 9.36
CA LYS A 150 6.51 18.43 9.85
C LYS A 150 5.73 17.14 9.88
N ASN A 151 5.99 16.24 8.92
CA ASN A 151 5.23 15.01 8.73
C ASN A 151 6.13 13.83 8.36
N LEU A 152 5.52 12.63 8.30
CA LEU A 152 6.20 11.39 7.96
C LEU A 152 6.84 11.45 6.57
N GLN A 153 6.19 12.09 5.60
CA GLN A 153 6.69 12.13 4.23
C GLN A 153 8.02 12.89 4.12
N ASP A 154 8.22 13.92 4.95
CA ASP A 154 9.45 14.70 4.98
C ASP A 154 10.69 13.86 5.33
N ILE A 155 10.53 12.82 6.16
CA ILE A 155 11.64 12.00 6.63
C ILE A 155 11.56 10.53 6.19
N PHE A 156 10.52 10.15 5.44
CA PHE A 156 10.25 8.74 5.11
C PHE A 156 11.42 8.08 4.38
N GLY A 157 12.03 8.75 3.43
CA GLY A 157 13.18 8.21 2.70
C GLY A 157 14.34 7.80 3.60
N SER A 158 14.60 8.58 4.67
CA SER A 158 15.63 8.24 5.67
C SER A 158 15.20 7.09 6.57
N LEU A 159 13.93 7.06 6.99
CA LEU A 159 13.36 5.95 7.78
C LEU A 159 13.35 4.65 6.98
N TYR A 160 13.00 4.70 5.71
CA TYR A 160 13.00 3.56 4.80
C TYR A 160 14.37 2.87 4.76
N ASN A 161 15.43 3.64 4.63
CA ASN A 161 16.79 3.13 4.62
C ASN A 161 17.24 2.50 5.95
N SER A 162 16.66 2.94 7.07
CA SER A 162 16.95 2.42 8.41
C SER A 162 16.12 1.21 8.81
N TYR A 163 15.04 0.90 8.10
CA TYR A 163 14.08 -0.17 8.41
C TYR A 163 13.51 -0.11 9.84
N THR A 164 13.30 1.08 10.37
CA THR A 164 12.89 1.30 11.77
C THR A 164 11.48 1.89 11.91
N LEU A 165 10.65 1.71 10.92
CA LEU A 165 9.24 2.15 10.96
C LEU A 165 8.37 1.07 11.58
N ASP A 166 7.40 1.46 12.42
CA ASP A 166 6.42 0.61 13.08
C ASP A 166 5.07 1.34 13.21
N ALA A 167 4.00 0.64 13.52
CA ALA A 167 2.68 1.23 13.65
C ALA A 167 1.88 0.60 14.81
N ASN A 168 1.07 1.42 15.46
CA ASN A 168 0.12 0.99 16.47
C ASN A 168 -1.26 1.56 16.14
N ILE A 169 -2.18 0.68 15.74
CA ILE A 169 -3.53 1.05 15.29
C ILE A 169 -4.37 1.56 16.47
N GLU A 170 -4.30 0.91 17.64
CA GLU A 170 -5.08 1.30 18.81
C GLU A 170 -4.77 2.73 19.25
N LYS A 171 -3.48 3.12 19.21
CA LYS A 171 -3.01 4.47 19.55
C LYS A 171 -3.14 5.45 18.41
N ARG A 172 -3.43 4.98 17.21
CA ARG A 172 -3.40 5.77 15.95
C ARG A 172 -2.05 6.44 15.72
N GLU A 173 -0.98 5.67 15.92
CA GLU A 173 0.39 6.19 15.86
C GLU A 173 1.27 5.36 14.94
N ILE A 174 2.17 6.06 14.24
CA ILE A 174 3.28 5.47 13.50
C ILE A 174 4.55 5.88 14.24
N TYR A 175 5.48 4.95 14.39
CA TYR A 175 6.76 5.18 15.03
C TYR A 175 7.89 4.99 14.03
N GLY A 176 8.85 5.89 14.05
CA GLY A 176 10.08 5.78 13.29
C GLY A 176 11.28 6.04 14.19
N GLN A 177 12.40 5.39 13.89
CA GLN A 177 13.68 5.67 14.54
C GLN A 177 14.70 6.00 13.47
N LEU A 178 15.44 7.09 13.70
CA LEU A 178 16.52 7.52 12.85
C LEU A 178 17.62 8.09 13.73
N ASP A 179 18.83 7.53 13.63
CA ASP A 179 19.94 7.80 14.53
C ASP A 179 19.49 7.63 16.01
N ASN A 180 19.74 8.64 16.83
CA ASN A 180 19.38 8.64 18.26
C ASN A 180 17.99 9.26 18.53
N TYR A 181 17.15 9.40 17.51
CA TYR A 181 15.84 10.01 17.65
C TYR A 181 14.70 9.04 17.34
N LYS A 182 13.70 9.03 18.23
CA LYS A 182 12.41 8.36 18.01
C LYS A 182 11.37 9.41 17.62
N PHE A 183 10.72 9.15 16.49
CA PHE A 183 9.62 9.95 15.97
C PHE A 183 8.30 9.24 16.24
N THR A 184 7.31 10.02 16.66
CA THR A 184 5.91 9.57 16.74
C THR A 184 5.08 10.44 15.80
N PHE A 185 4.34 9.80 14.91
CA PHE A 185 3.48 10.46 13.94
C PHE A 185 2.03 10.11 14.22
N ASP A 186 1.13 11.02 13.92
CA ASP A 186 -0.29 10.69 13.81
C ASP A 186 -0.52 9.77 12.60
N MET A 187 -1.29 8.71 12.77
CA MET A 187 -1.50 7.71 11.72
C MET A 187 -2.37 8.25 10.57
N ILE A 188 -3.28 9.18 10.86
CA ILE A 188 -4.23 9.70 9.88
C ILE A 188 -3.63 10.89 9.13
N THR A 189 -3.16 11.91 9.86
CA THR A 189 -2.60 13.12 9.26
C THR A 189 -1.15 12.94 8.84
N ARG A 190 -0.44 12.00 9.46
CA ARG A 190 1.01 11.73 9.33
C ARG A 190 1.90 12.85 9.88
N ASP A 191 1.32 13.80 10.58
CA ASP A 191 2.06 14.86 11.24
C ASP A 191 2.91 14.34 12.39
N ILE A 192 4.04 14.99 12.67
CA ILE A 192 4.89 14.64 13.79
C ILE A 192 4.21 15.09 15.10
N LYS A 193 3.87 14.10 15.94
CA LYS A 193 3.36 14.32 17.30
C LYS A 193 4.49 14.60 18.30
N SER A 194 5.59 13.84 18.20
CA SER A 194 6.73 14.04 19.07
C SER A 194 8.05 13.57 18.47
N ILE A 195 9.15 14.15 18.91
CA ILE A 195 10.52 13.71 18.67
C ILE A 195 11.20 13.57 20.02
N GLN A 196 11.71 12.37 20.32
CA GLN A 196 12.42 12.05 21.56
C GLN A 196 13.87 11.68 21.25
N ASN A 197 14.81 12.28 22.00
CA ASN A 197 16.20 11.84 22.00
C ASN A 197 16.31 10.55 22.85
N LEU A 198 16.81 9.47 22.26
CA LEU A 198 16.89 8.16 22.93
C LEU A 198 18.05 8.08 23.93
N GLU A 199 19.07 8.92 23.79
CA GLU A 199 20.21 8.95 24.73
C GLU A 199 19.84 9.66 26.03
N THR A 200 19.14 10.80 25.92
CA THR A 200 18.77 11.64 27.08
C THR A 200 17.37 11.33 27.61
N GLY A 201 16.53 10.72 26.81
CA GLY A 201 15.11 10.53 27.10
C GLY A 201 14.25 11.78 26.96
N GLU A 202 14.85 12.91 26.60
CA GLU A 202 14.16 14.20 26.49
C GLU A 202 13.35 14.31 25.20
N PHE A 203 12.18 14.96 25.30
CA PHE A 203 11.41 15.34 24.14
C PHE A 203 11.92 16.67 23.58
N ILE A 204 12.34 16.67 22.31
CA ILE A 204 12.87 17.83 21.60
C ILE A 204 11.75 18.61 20.95
N LYS A 205 10.73 17.91 20.43
CA LYS A 205 9.55 18.48 19.77
C LYS A 205 8.32 17.73 20.20
N ILE A 206 7.30 18.44 20.62
CA ILE A 206 5.97 17.92 20.90
C ILE A 206 4.99 18.83 20.17
N SER A 207 4.14 18.25 19.32
CA SER A 207 3.00 18.96 18.76
C SER A 207 1.95 19.10 19.87
N LEU A 208 1.58 20.32 20.18
CA LEU A 208 0.43 20.57 21.04
C LEU A 208 -0.82 20.35 20.17
N GLU A 209 -1.67 19.42 20.59
CA GLU A 209 -2.99 19.20 19.99
C GLU A 209 -3.88 20.44 20.16
#